data_1c8615757d2c03a0987762e5781d69f6
#
_entry.id   1c8615757d2c03a0987762e5781d69f6
#
_cell.length_a   1.000
_cell.length_b   1.000
_cell.length_c   1.000
_cell.angle_alpha   90.00
_cell.angle_beta   90.00
_cell.angle_gamma   90.00
#
_symmetry.space_group_name_H-M   'P 1'
#
loop_
_entity.id
_entity.type
_entity.pdbx_description
1 polymer ?
#
loop_
_entity_poly.entity_id
_entity_poly.type
_entity_poly.pdbx_seq_one_letter_code
_entity_poly.pdbx_strand_id
1 'polypeptide(L)'
;TESEIFDVGCGTGLTCRLLADNGYRALDGIDLSPDMVRVAGEQGIYRELIVGDVNQPIDRLRSSYDGVISSGTFTHGHVGPEPLDDIFRILRTGGILACTVHKDLWESRGFEQKFASLVSDGKARCLQLKKDKYYETDNIDGWFCVYQKIS
;
A
#
# COMPACT_ATOMS: atom_id res chain seq x y z
N THR A 1 -15.26 -6.77 9.01
CA THR A 1 -14.35 -7.89 9.22
C THR A 1 -13.31 -7.54 10.28
N GLU A 2 -12.69 -8.56 10.82
CA GLU A 2 -11.62 -8.42 11.81
C GLU A 2 -10.22 -8.37 11.17
N SER A 3 -10.14 -8.42 9.84
CA SER A 3 -8.88 -8.34 9.13
C SER A 3 -8.13 -7.05 9.45
N GLU A 4 -6.85 -7.17 9.74
CA GLU A 4 -5.97 -6.05 10.05
C GLU A 4 -5.33 -5.53 8.77
N ILE A 5 -5.60 -4.27 8.44
CA ILE A 5 -5.16 -3.61 7.22
C ILE A 5 -4.27 -2.42 7.54
N PHE A 6 -3.16 -2.30 6.83
CA PHE A 6 -2.24 -1.16 6.95
C PHE A 6 -2.26 -0.34 5.67
N ASP A 7 -2.46 0.96 5.80
CA ASP A 7 -2.55 1.90 4.68
C ASP A 7 -1.24 2.69 4.58
N VAL A 8 -0.44 2.35 3.58
CA VAL A 8 0.85 3.00 3.34
C VAL A 8 0.65 4.25 2.49
N GLY A 9 0.99 5.41 3.04
CA GLY A 9 0.71 6.69 2.41
C GLY A 9 -0.78 7.01 2.47
N CYS A 10 -1.34 6.98 3.66
CA CYS A 10 -2.80 7.05 3.86
C CYS A 10 -3.44 8.38 3.45
N GLY A 11 -2.63 9.46 3.36
CA GLY A 11 -3.16 10.78 3.03
C GLY A 11 -4.26 11.19 3.99
N THR A 12 -5.39 11.65 3.45
CA THR A 12 -6.55 12.08 4.25
C THR A 12 -7.49 10.93 4.64
N GLY A 13 -7.18 9.70 4.23
CA GLY A 13 -7.92 8.52 4.64
C GLY A 13 -9.09 8.13 3.74
N LEU A 14 -9.11 8.58 2.49
CA LEU A 14 -10.23 8.30 1.58
C LEU A 14 -10.37 6.82 1.25
N THR A 15 -9.27 6.11 1.03
CA THR A 15 -9.31 4.68 0.69
C THR A 15 -9.77 3.86 1.89
N CYS A 16 -9.24 4.14 3.07
CA CYS A 16 -9.67 3.46 4.30
C CYS A 16 -11.12 3.79 4.66
N ARG A 17 -11.61 4.97 4.28
CA ARG A 17 -13.02 5.30 4.45
C ARG A 17 -13.91 4.30 3.73
N LEU A 18 -13.55 3.95 2.51
CA LEU A 18 -14.29 2.94 1.74
C LEU A 18 -14.23 1.56 2.42
N LEU A 19 -13.08 1.19 2.96
CA LEU A 19 -12.94 -0.06 3.70
C LEU A 19 -13.78 -0.05 4.98
N ALA A 20 -13.76 1.04 5.73
CA ALA A 20 -14.57 1.17 6.94
C ALA A 20 -16.07 1.07 6.64
N ASP A 21 -16.51 1.68 5.55
CA ASP A 21 -17.91 1.62 5.10
C ASP A 21 -18.30 0.19 4.68
N ASN A 22 -17.33 -0.67 4.38
CA ASN A 22 -17.53 -2.09 4.06
C ASN A 22 -17.25 -3.02 5.24
N GLY A 23 -17.17 -2.49 6.45
CA GLY A 23 -17.09 -3.29 7.66
C GLY A 23 -15.68 -3.62 8.17
N TYR A 24 -14.63 -3.04 7.58
CA TYR A 24 -13.26 -3.19 8.09
C TYR A 24 -13.06 -2.27 9.28
N ARG A 25 -12.60 -2.79 10.41
CA ARG A 25 -12.49 -2.04 11.66
C ARG A 25 -11.07 -1.92 12.19
N ALA A 26 -10.17 -2.81 11.81
CA ALA A 26 -8.79 -2.82 12.29
C ALA A 26 -7.89 -2.18 11.22
N LEU A 27 -7.98 -0.86 11.09
CA LEU A 27 -7.28 -0.07 10.09
C LEU A 27 -6.21 0.78 10.75
N ASP A 28 -4.96 0.65 10.28
CA ASP A 28 -3.83 1.49 10.69
C ASP A 28 -3.27 2.19 9.45
N GLY A 29 -2.56 3.28 9.63
CA GLY A 29 -2.00 4.01 8.50
C GLY A 29 -0.72 4.76 8.83
N ILE A 30 0.02 5.10 7.79
CA ILE A 30 1.23 5.93 7.86
C ILE A 30 1.23 6.95 6.74
N ASP A 31 1.66 8.16 7.04
CA ASP A 31 1.91 9.18 6.04
C ASP A 31 3.05 10.09 6.52
N LEU A 32 3.81 10.65 5.57
CA LEU A 32 4.91 11.56 5.87
C LEU A 32 4.41 12.91 6.38
N SER A 33 3.23 13.34 5.96
CA SER A 33 2.66 14.65 6.27
C SER A 33 1.89 14.62 7.59
N PRO A 34 2.32 15.38 8.61
CA PRO A 34 1.54 15.51 9.86
C PRO A 34 0.13 16.05 9.63
N ASP A 35 -0.04 16.97 8.67
CA ASP A 35 -1.35 17.54 8.35
C ASP A 35 -2.29 16.47 7.75
N MET A 36 -1.79 15.63 6.86
CA MET A 36 -2.57 14.54 6.29
C MET A 36 -2.99 13.54 7.36
N VAL A 37 -2.07 13.18 8.25
CA VAL A 37 -2.36 12.26 9.37
C VAL A 37 -3.42 12.87 10.29
N ARG A 38 -3.34 14.17 10.56
CA ARG A 38 -4.35 14.85 11.36
C ARG A 38 -5.73 14.75 10.73
N VAL A 39 -5.83 15.04 9.44
CA VAL A 39 -7.11 14.96 8.71
C VAL A 39 -7.63 13.52 8.66
N ALA A 40 -6.74 12.55 8.42
CA ALA A 40 -7.11 11.14 8.45
C ALA A 40 -7.68 10.74 9.83
N GLY A 41 -7.06 11.25 10.91
CA GLY A 41 -7.53 10.99 12.27
C GLY A 41 -8.93 11.54 12.55
N GLU A 42 -9.30 12.65 11.91
CA GLU A 42 -10.62 13.24 12.03
C GLU A 42 -11.73 12.35 11.46
N GLN A 43 -11.39 11.39 10.57
CA GLN A 43 -12.34 10.43 10.04
C GLN A 43 -12.87 9.46 11.10
N GLY A 44 -12.12 9.24 12.18
CA GLY A 44 -12.52 8.32 13.25
C GLY A 44 -12.57 6.85 12.86
N ILE A 45 -11.85 6.47 11.80
CA ILE A 45 -11.86 5.11 11.26
C ILE A 45 -10.57 4.33 11.50
N TYR A 46 -9.48 5.02 11.83
CA TYR A 46 -8.19 4.37 12.07
C TYR A 46 -8.03 4.00 13.54
N ARG A 47 -7.48 2.82 13.77
CA ARG A 47 -7.06 2.34 15.08
C ARG A 47 -5.79 3.06 15.52
N GLU A 48 -4.80 3.15 14.62
CA GLU A 48 -3.54 3.86 14.82
C GLU A 48 -3.11 4.59 13.56
N LEU A 49 -2.48 5.74 13.73
CA LEU A 49 -1.90 6.53 12.66
C LEU A 49 -0.47 6.92 13.02
N ILE A 50 0.44 6.77 12.08
CA ILE A 50 1.86 7.09 12.24
C ILE A 50 2.24 8.21 11.29
N VAL A 51 2.95 9.22 11.81
CA VAL A 51 3.67 10.19 10.97
C VAL A 51 5.06 9.61 10.75
N GLY A 52 5.39 9.26 9.49
CA GLY A 52 6.68 8.64 9.21
C GLY A 52 6.98 8.54 7.74
N ASP A 53 8.25 8.28 7.43
CA ASP A 53 8.75 8.10 6.08
C ASP A 53 8.69 6.62 5.71
N VAL A 54 7.94 6.29 4.65
CA VAL A 54 7.80 4.91 4.17
C VAL A 54 9.12 4.34 3.61
N ASN A 55 10.11 5.18 3.34
CA ASN A 55 11.46 4.75 2.96
C ASN A 55 12.27 4.24 4.15
N GLN A 56 11.79 4.45 5.37
CA GLN A 56 12.37 3.91 6.58
C GLN A 56 11.56 2.68 7.04
N PRO A 57 12.16 1.77 7.83
CA PRO A 57 11.41 0.62 8.34
C PRO A 57 10.15 1.05 9.09
N ILE A 58 9.03 0.43 8.76
CA ILE A 58 7.76 0.68 9.43
C ILE A 58 7.82 0.10 10.84
N ASP A 59 7.46 0.91 11.85
CA ASP A 59 7.45 0.49 13.24
C ASP A 59 6.25 -0.43 13.52
N ARG A 60 6.33 -1.63 12.95
CA ARG A 60 5.34 -2.70 13.13
C ARG A 60 6.04 -4.05 13.10
N LEU A 61 5.47 -4.99 13.82
CA LEU A 61 6.00 -6.34 13.91
C LEU A 61 5.86 -7.10 12.60
N ARG A 62 6.75 -8.05 12.39
CA ARG A 62 6.64 -8.99 11.26
C ARG A 62 5.32 -9.75 11.34
N SER A 63 4.70 -9.95 10.19
CA SER A 63 3.47 -10.75 10.08
C SER A 63 2.31 -10.21 10.92
N SER A 64 2.14 -8.88 10.96
CA SER A 64 1.11 -8.23 11.76
C SER A 64 -0.20 -8.00 11.01
N TYR A 65 -0.17 -7.96 9.68
CA TYR A 65 -1.32 -7.52 8.90
C TYR A 65 -1.79 -8.57 7.90
N ASP A 66 -3.11 -8.64 7.73
CA ASP A 66 -3.77 -9.47 6.70
C ASP A 66 -3.70 -8.80 5.33
N GLY A 67 -3.67 -7.49 5.31
CA GLY A 67 -3.57 -6.72 4.08
C GLY A 67 -2.80 -5.43 4.25
N VAL A 68 -2.18 -4.99 3.16
CA VAL A 68 -1.57 -3.67 3.04
C VAL A 68 -2.13 -3.03 1.77
N ILE A 69 -2.57 -1.79 1.89
CA ILE A 69 -3.03 -1.01 0.74
C ILE A 69 -2.15 0.22 0.55
N SER A 70 -2.01 0.66 -0.67
CA SER A 70 -1.33 1.90 -1.00
C SER A 70 -1.86 2.45 -2.31
N SER A 71 -2.61 3.54 -2.25
CA SER A 71 -3.26 4.11 -3.42
C SER A 71 -2.57 5.35 -3.98
N GLY A 72 -1.63 5.97 -3.25
CA GLY A 72 -1.01 7.21 -3.68
C GLY A 72 0.50 7.28 -3.52
N THR A 73 1.11 6.36 -2.80
CA THR A 73 2.53 6.42 -2.44
C THR A 73 3.46 6.22 -3.64
N PHE A 74 3.14 5.26 -4.50
CA PHE A 74 3.97 4.89 -5.66
C PHE A 74 3.53 5.62 -6.93
N THR A 75 2.91 6.76 -6.79
CA THR A 75 2.45 7.60 -7.90
C THR A 75 3.32 8.84 -8.09
N HIS A 76 4.22 9.10 -7.16
CA HIS A 76 5.17 10.22 -7.21
C HIS A 76 6.60 9.70 -7.23
N GLY A 77 7.50 10.42 -7.88
CA GLY A 77 8.89 10.01 -8.04
C GLY A 77 9.75 9.99 -6.78
N HIS A 78 9.18 10.26 -5.61
CA HIS A 78 9.92 10.33 -4.34
C HIS A 78 10.10 8.97 -3.67
N VAL A 79 9.30 7.96 -4.03
CA VAL A 79 9.34 6.64 -3.42
C VAL A 79 9.57 5.60 -4.51
N GLY A 80 10.65 4.84 -4.37
CA GLY A 80 10.95 3.69 -5.24
C GLY A 80 10.34 2.40 -4.70
N PRO A 81 10.79 1.24 -5.22
CA PRO A 81 10.25 -0.07 -4.81
C PRO A 81 10.83 -0.60 -3.50
N GLU A 82 11.80 0.07 -2.89
CA GLU A 82 12.48 -0.39 -1.69
C GLU A 82 11.51 -0.67 -0.53
N PRO A 83 10.46 0.14 -0.29
CA PRO A 83 9.50 -0.14 0.77
C PRO A 83 8.75 -1.47 0.62
N LEU A 84 8.73 -2.06 -0.57
CA LEU A 84 8.05 -3.34 -0.78
C LEU A 84 8.61 -4.46 0.10
N ASP A 85 9.92 -4.48 0.35
CA ASP A 85 10.50 -5.49 1.25
C ASP A 85 9.92 -5.37 2.66
N ASP A 86 9.79 -4.16 3.16
CA ASP A 86 9.24 -3.91 4.49
C ASP A 86 7.73 -4.19 4.54
N ILE A 87 7.01 -3.85 3.48
CA ILE A 87 5.58 -4.16 3.35
C ILE A 87 5.37 -5.68 3.42
N PHE A 88 6.16 -6.46 2.68
CA PHE A 88 6.04 -7.91 2.74
C PHE A 88 6.49 -8.48 4.10
N ARG A 89 7.38 -7.81 4.80
CA ARG A 89 7.75 -8.20 6.17
C ARG A 89 6.56 -8.11 7.12
N ILE A 90 5.78 -7.03 7.06
CA ILE A 90 4.65 -6.83 7.97
C ILE A 90 3.40 -7.60 7.57
N LEU A 91 3.30 -8.06 6.34
CA LEU A 91 2.22 -8.94 5.90
C LEU A 91 2.35 -10.34 6.49
N ARG A 92 1.24 -10.92 6.89
CA ARG A 92 1.15 -12.35 7.22
C ARG A 92 1.30 -13.18 5.95
N THR A 93 1.79 -14.40 6.09
CA THR A 93 1.73 -15.37 4.98
C THR A 93 0.27 -15.56 4.56
N GLY A 94 0.02 -15.46 3.27
CA GLY A 94 -1.35 -15.42 2.72
C GLY A 94 -1.95 -14.02 2.65
N GLY A 95 -1.32 -13.04 3.27
CA GLY A 95 -1.76 -11.65 3.25
C GLY A 95 -1.63 -11.01 1.87
N ILE A 96 -2.40 -9.95 1.65
CA ILE A 96 -2.55 -9.31 0.34
C ILE A 96 -1.98 -7.89 0.35
N LEU A 97 -1.18 -7.57 -0.65
CA LEU A 97 -0.82 -6.19 -1.00
C LEU A 97 -1.66 -5.76 -2.19
N ALA A 98 -2.37 -4.66 -2.05
CA ALA A 98 -3.06 -3.99 -3.16
C ALA A 98 -2.53 -2.57 -3.28
N CYS A 99 -1.91 -2.25 -4.40
CA CYS A 99 -1.32 -0.92 -4.60
C CYS A 99 -1.44 -0.45 -6.04
N THR A 100 -1.25 0.84 -6.24
CA THR A 100 -1.18 1.46 -7.56
C THR A 100 0.21 2.02 -7.79
N VAL A 101 0.74 1.87 -9.02
CA VAL A 101 2.03 2.40 -9.42
C VAL A 101 1.85 3.20 -10.70
N HIS A 102 2.33 4.44 -10.71
CA HIS A 102 2.26 5.29 -11.91
C HIS A 102 3.00 4.63 -13.07
N LYS A 103 2.45 4.74 -14.29
CA LYS A 103 3.02 4.13 -15.48
C LYS A 103 4.48 4.52 -15.72
N ASP A 104 4.82 5.77 -15.46
CA ASP A 104 6.17 6.28 -15.70
C ASP A 104 7.18 5.74 -14.68
N LEU A 105 6.72 5.26 -13.53
CA LEU A 105 7.56 4.70 -12.48
C LEU A 105 7.71 3.18 -12.60
N TRP A 106 6.80 2.53 -13.30
CA TRP A 106 6.74 1.07 -13.37
C TRP A 106 8.07 0.46 -13.84
N GLU A 107 8.62 0.97 -14.94
CA GLU A 107 9.92 0.53 -15.44
C GLU A 107 11.06 1.41 -14.92
N SER A 108 10.89 2.74 -14.97
CA SER A 108 11.97 3.69 -14.69
C SER A 108 12.47 3.64 -13.25
N ARG A 109 11.60 3.29 -12.29
CA ARG A 109 11.98 3.18 -10.88
C ARG A 109 12.14 1.74 -10.41
N GLY A 110 12.02 0.76 -11.32
CA GLY A 110 12.29 -0.63 -11.01
C GLY A 110 11.17 -1.40 -10.33
N PHE A 111 9.94 -0.90 -10.34
CA PHE A 111 8.80 -1.62 -9.73
C PHE A 111 8.50 -2.93 -10.42
N GLU A 112 8.48 -2.94 -11.76
CA GLU A 112 8.26 -4.16 -12.53
C GLU A 112 9.26 -5.24 -12.15
N GLN A 113 10.55 -4.87 -12.13
CA GLN A 113 11.63 -5.79 -11.82
C GLN A 113 11.56 -6.28 -10.37
N LYS A 114 11.21 -5.40 -9.43
CA LYS A 114 11.08 -5.76 -8.01
C LYS A 114 9.97 -6.78 -7.79
N PHE A 115 8.80 -6.55 -8.37
CA PHE A 115 7.70 -7.51 -8.27
C PHE A 115 8.06 -8.85 -8.93
N ALA A 116 8.70 -8.81 -10.10
CA ALA A 116 9.17 -10.03 -10.76
C ALA A 116 10.15 -10.82 -9.89
N SER A 117 11.07 -10.13 -9.20
CA SER A 117 12.01 -10.76 -8.27
C SER A 117 11.29 -11.42 -7.10
N LEU A 118 10.31 -10.74 -6.51
CA LEU A 118 9.54 -11.30 -5.39
C LEU A 118 8.81 -12.58 -5.81
N VAL A 119 8.29 -12.61 -7.02
CA VAL A 119 7.62 -13.82 -7.55
C VAL A 119 8.64 -14.91 -7.84
N SER A 120 9.75 -14.62 -8.51
CA SER A 120 10.75 -15.63 -8.85
C SER A 120 11.46 -16.19 -7.63
N ASP A 121 11.58 -15.40 -6.55
CA ASP A 121 12.17 -15.86 -5.29
C ASP A 121 11.19 -16.66 -4.41
N GLY A 122 9.96 -16.86 -4.88
CA GLY A 122 8.93 -17.60 -4.16
C GLY A 122 8.35 -16.86 -2.96
N LYS A 123 8.51 -15.54 -2.89
CA LYS A 123 8.03 -14.71 -1.79
C LYS A 123 6.62 -14.20 -2.01
N ALA A 124 6.22 -14.02 -3.27
CA ALA A 124 4.94 -13.45 -3.64
C ALA A 124 4.33 -14.16 -4.83
N ARG A 125 3.00 -14.07 -4.94
CA ARG A 125 2.23 -14.53 -6.10
C ARG A 125 1.45 -13.34 -6.64
N CYS A 126 1.52 -13.12 -7.95
CA CYS A 126 0.71 -12.11 -8.62
C CYS A 126 -0.74 -12.61 -8.74
N LEU A 127 -1.67 -11.92 -8.12
CA LEU A 127 -3.10 -12.23 -8.25
C LEU A 127 -3.76 -11.39 -9.33
N GLN A 128 -3.32 -10.15 -9.49
CA GLN A 128 -3.81 -9.26 -10.54
C GLN A 128 -2.75 -8.21 -10.87
N LEU A 129 -2.55 -7.97 -12.15
CA LEU A 129 -1.69 -6.90 -12.64
C LEU A 129 -2.38 -6.29 -13.85
N LYS A 130 -2.92 -5.09 -13.69
CA LYS A 130 -3.73 -4.44 -14.72
C LYS A 130 -3.30 -3.00 -14.91
N LYS A 131 -3.11 -2.59 -16.17
CA LYS A 131 -2.87 -1.20 -16.52
C LYS A 131 -4.20 -0.54 -16.83
N ASP A 132 -4.50 0.55 -16.12
CA ASP A 132 -5.75 1.28 -16.27
C ASP A 132 -5.55 2.74 -15.87
N LYS A 133 -6.58 3.55 -16.02
CA LYS A 133 -6.55 4.96 -15.65
C LYS A 133 -6.79 5.14 -14.16
N TYR A 134 -6.01 6.01 -13.52
CA TYR A 134 -6.25 6.40 -12.12
C TYR A 134 -7.49 7.28 -11.98
N TYR A 135 -7.63 8.23 -12.90
CA TYR A 135 -8.72 9.20 -12.90
C TYR A 135 -9.34 9.23 -14.29
N GLU A 136 -10.65 9.21 -14.33
CA GLU A 136 -11.38 9.27 -15.61
C GLU A 136 -11.12 10.58 -16.34
N THR A 137 -10.87 11.66 -15.60
CA THR A 137 -10.71 13.00 -16.15
C THR A 137 -9.29 13.34 -16.59
N ASP A 138 -8.27 12.76 -15.97
CA ASP A 138 -6.87 13.17 -16.17
C ASP A 138 -6.10 12.31 -17.17
N ASN A 139 -6.70 11.22 -17.66
CA ASN A 139 -6.10 10.31 -18.63
C ASN A 139 -4.70 9.79 -18.21
N ILE A 140 -4.44 9.72 -16.91
CA ILE A 140 -3.20 9.23 -16.33
C ILE A 140 -3.33 7.74 -16.08
N ASP A 141 -2.47 6.96 -16.73
CA ASP A 141 -2.44 5.50 -16.59
C ASP A 141 -1.55 5.07 -15.43
N GLY A 142 -1.89 3.94 -14.86
CA GLY A 142 -1.08 3.30 -13.85
C GLY A 142 -1.33 1.81 -13.80
N TRP A 143 -0.51 1.14 -13.00
CA TRP A 143 -0.61 -0.29 -12.77
C TRP A 143 -1.34 -0.53 -11.46
N PHE A 144 -2.39 -1.35 -11.52
CA PHE A 144 -3.14 -1.84 -10.36
C PHE A 144 -2.58 -3.21 -10.02
N CYS A 145 -1.94 -3.31 -8.87
CA CYS A 145 -1.16 -4.47 -8.47
C CYS A 145 -1.79 -5.15 -7.26
N VAL A 146 -2.07 -6.46 -7.37
CA VAL A 146 -2.51 -7.27 -6.25
C VAL A 146 -1.60 -8.48 -6.16
N TYR A 147 -0.87 -8.58 -5.05
CA TYR A 147 0.08 -9.65 -4.80
C TYR A 147 -0.21 -10.30 -3.44
N GLN A 148 0.00 -11.60 -3.36
CA GLN A 148 -0.15 -12.36 -2.13
C GLN A 148 1.21 -12.79 -1.61
N LYS A 149 1.44 -12.63 -0.30
CA LYS A 149 2.65 -13.13 0.34
C LYS A 149 2.57 -14.66 0.46
N ILE A 150 3.61 -15.34 -0.04
CA ILE A 150 3.70 -16.80 0.02
C ILE A 150 4.60 -17.24 1.16
N SER A 151 5.72 -16.55 1.39
CA SER A 151 6.67 -16.93 2.44
C SER A 151 7.38 -15.74 3.07
#